data_a28665aa6b691def68c0480a8d362a5e
#
_entry.id   a28665aa6b691def68c0480a8d362a5e
#
_cell.length_a   1.000
_cell.length_b   1.000
_cell.length_c   1.000
_cell.angle_alpha   90.00
_cell.angle_beta   90.00
_cell.angle_gamma   90.00
#
_symmetry.space_group_name_H-M   'P 1'
#
loop_
_entity.id
_entity.type
_entity.pdbx_description
1 polymer ?
#
loop_
_entity_poly.entity_id
_entity_poly.type
_entity_poly.pdbx_seq_one_letter_code
_entity_poly.pdbx_strand_id
1 'polypeptide(L)'
;MPNSNNQMIQKGTISSVEGKTDRNGDKTAARVLPCTADSMVTRPLTIPWWLRGDMGKLTPGDEVAYAMFEDGTGIILARMDGEWDGTVPGDVKVIKGDVTVTEGSVSIPAGNATASGISLTSHTHAGVHGETSGPH
;
A
#
# COMPACT_ATOMS: atom_id res chain seq x y z
N MET A 1 36.90 -5.63 13.13
CA MET A 1 36.22 -5.11 11.94
C MET A 1 34.77 -5.47 11.99
N PRO A 2 33.89 -4.48 11.95
CA PRO A 2 32.49 -4.83 11.82
C PRO A 2 32.27 -5.50 10.48
N ASN A 3 31.60 -6.61 10.52
CA ASN A 3 31.20 -7.34 9.33
C ASN A 3 30.03 -6.60 8.67
N SER A 4 30.00 -6.55 7.35
CA SER A 4 28.87 -5.95 6.63
C SER A 4 27.54 -6.63 7.02
N ASN A 5 27.60 -7.89 7.47
CA ASN A 5 26.43 -8.63 7.93
C ASN A 5 25.83 -8.10 9.24
N ASN A 6 26.57 -7.21 9.93
CA ASN A 6 26.09 -6.59 11.16
C ASN A 6 25.35 -5.29 10.91
N GLN A 7 25.23 -4.88 9.66
CA GLN A 7 24.43 -3.71 9.33
C GLN A 7 22.95 -3.99 9.60
N MET A 8 22.31 -3.07 10.29
CA MET A 8 20.90 -3.21 10.64
C MET A 8 19.98 -3.02 9.43
N ILE A 9 20.37 -2.15 8.50
CA ILE A 9 19.63 -1.90 7.27
C ILE A 9 20.44 -2.48 6.13
N GLN A 10 19.81 -3.36 5.37
CA GLN A 10 20.46 -4.08 4.29
C GLN A 10 19.64 -4.01 3.01
N LYS A 11 20.30 -4.35 1.92
CA LYS A 11 19.64 -4.46 0.61
C LYS A 11 19.61 -5.92 0.19
N GLY A 12 18.54 -6.28 -0.51
CA GLY A 12 18.39 -7.64 -1.02
C GLY A 12 17.28 -7.71 -2.05
N THR A 13 17.01 -8.93 -2.50
CA THR A 13 15.91 -9.19 -3.44
C THR A 13 14.88 -10.08 -2.79
N ILE A 14 13.62 -9.86 -3.13
CA ILE A 14 12.54 -10.70 -2.66
C ILE A 14 12.70 -12.09 -3.23
N SER A 15 12.75 -13.09 -2.35
CA SER A 15 12.82 -14.50 -2.72
C SER A 15 11.44 -15.11 -2.82
N SER A 16 10.57 -14.84 -1.85
CA SER A 16 9.21 -15.34 -1.84
C SER A 16 8.33 -14.38 -1.03
N VAL A 17 7.06 -14.36 -1.38
CA VAL A 17 6.04 -13.61 -0.62
C VAL A 17 5.13 -14.64 0.01
N GLU A 18 4.95 -14.57 1.32
CA GLU A 18 4.27 -15.61 2.08
C GLU A 18 3.62 -15.05 3.34
N GLY A 19 3.24 -15.94 4.23
CA GLY A 19 2.61 -15.55 5.48
C GLY A 19 1.10 -15.47 5.36
N LYS A 20 0.49 -14.96 6.41
CA LYS A 20 -0.96 -14.78 6.45
C LYS A 20 -1.36 -13.67 5.49
N THR A 21 -2.58 -13.74 4.98
CA THR A 21 -3.15 -12.64 4.21
C THR A 21 -3.84 -11.67 5.17
N ASP A 22 -3.82 -10.39 4.80
CA ASP A 22 -4.57 -9.37 5.53
C ASP A 22 -6.04 -9.37 5.05
N ARG A 23 -6.83 -8.43 5.57
CA ARG A 23 -8.25 -8.35 5.22
C ARG A 23 -8.50 -8.06 3.74
N ASN A 24 -7.50 -7.53 3.03
CA ASN A 24 -7.60 -7.23 1.60
C ASN A 24 -7.11 -8.38 0.73
N GLY A 25 -6.66 -9.49 1.34
CA GLY A 25 -6.15 -10.64 0.60
C GLY A 25 -4.67 -10.56 0.25
N ASP A 26 -3.96 -9.57 0.77
CA ASP A 26 -2.54 -9.37 0.48
C ASP A 26 -1.66 -10.11 1.47
N LYS A 27 -0.56 -10.68 0.98
CA LYS A 27 0.41 -11.36 1.84
C LYS A 27 1.11 -10.37 2.75
N THR A 28 1.44 -10.82 3.95
CA THR A 28 1.99 -9.95 5.00
C THR A 28 3.45 -10.18 5.30
N ALA A 29 4.09 -11.13 4.64
CA ALA A 29 5.50 -11.45 4.89
C ALA A 29 6.22 -11.80 3.60
N ALA A 30 7.53 -11.60 3.59
CA ALA A 30 8.38 -11.95 2.47
C ALA A 30 9.76 -12.38 2.98
N ARG A 31 10.36 -13.32 2.26
CA ARG A 31 11.76 -13.69 2.49
C ARG A 31 12.64 -12.94 1.53
N VAL A 32 13.80 -12.51 2.00
CA VAL A 32 14.74 -11.70 1.24
C VAL A 32 16.05 -12.47 1.08
N LEU A 33 16.59 -12.46 -0.13
CA LEU A 33 17.95 -12.90 -0.39
C LEU A 33 18.87 -11.70 -0.30
N PRO A 34 19.74 -11.62 0.74
CA PRO A 34 20.66 -10.49 0.87
C PRO A 34 21.56 -10.33 -0.35
N CYS A 35 21.96 -9.10 -0.64
CA CYS A 35 22.87 -8.81 -1.76
C CYS A 35 24.30 -9.24 -1.49
N THR A 36 24.64 -9.57 -0.26
CA THR A 36 25.99 -10.02 0.07
C THR A 36 26.20 -11.46 -0.37
N ALA A 37 27.38 -11.76 -0.87
CA ALA A 37 27.74 -13.12 -1.28
C ALA A 37 27.63 -14.09 -0.10
N ASP A 38 27.27 -15.32 -0.41
CA ASP A 38 27.18 -16.42 0.56
C ASP A 38 26.11 -16.23 1.65
N SER A 39 25.22 -15.29 1.46
CA SER A 39 24.13 -15.05 2.40
C SER A 39 22.97 -16.00 2.13
N MET A 40 22.34 -16.42 3.20
CA MET A 40 21.13 -17.24 3.12
C MET A 40 19.90 -16.35 3.08
N VAL A 41 18.82 -16.90 2.51
CA VAL A 41 17.52 -16.24 2.53
C VAL A 41 17.09 -16.01 3.97
N THR A 42 16.53 -14.85 4.25
CA THR A 42 16.05 -14.50 5.58
C THR A 42 14.83 -15.34 5.99
N ARG A 43 14.49 -15.28 7.27
CA ARG A 43 13.17 -15.70 7.73
C ARG A 43 12.13 -14.79 7.10
N PRO A 44 10.83 -15.12 7.17
CA PRO A 44 9.80 -14.20 6.70
C PRO A 44 9.86 -12.87 7.46
N LEU A 45 9.99 -11.78 6.71
CA LEU A 45 10.02 -10.43 7.25
C LEU A 45 8.66 -9.79 7.03
N THR A 46 8.26 -8.89 7.93
CA THR A 46 6.99 -8.21 7.83
C THR A 46 6.96 -7.29 6.61
N ILE A 47 5.90 -7.38 5.81
CA ILE A 47 5.62 -6.40 4.76
C ILE A 47 4.69 -5.35 5.36
N PRO A 48 5.13 -4.09 5.51
CA PRO A 48 4.25 -3.04 6.03
C PRO A 48 3.12 -2.75 5.04
N TRP A 49 2.05 -2.13 5.56
CA TRP A 49 0.84 -1.93 4.76
C TRP A 49 1.09 -1.14 3.46
N TRP A 50 2.04 -0.21 3.47
CA TRP A 50 2.33 0.62 2.28
C TRP A 50 3.05 -0.14 1.16
N LEU A 51 3.50 -1.34 1.43
CA LEU A 51 4.09 -2.23 0.42
C LEU A 51 3.17 -3.40 0.07
N ARG A 52 1.91 -3.29 0.42
CA ARG A 52 0.87 -4.27 0.08
C ARG A 52 -0.09 -3.66 -0.94
N GLY A 53 -0.91 -4.49 -1.52
CA GLY A 53 -1.89 -4.06 -2.52
C GLY A 53 -1.32 -4.08 -3.92
N ASP A 54 -2.13 -3.67 -4.87
CA ASP A 54 -1.79 -3.80 -6.29
C ASP A 54 -0.53 -3.04 -6.68
N MET A 55 -0.26 -1.96 -5.97
CA MET A 55 0.83 -1.07 -6.29
C MET A 55 2.10 -1.30 -5.56
N GLY A 56 1.98 -1.55 -4.28
CA GLY A 56 3.12 -1.85 -3.46
C GLY A 56 3.52 -3.31 -3.52
N LYS A 57 2.75 -4.12 -4.23
CA LYS A 57 2.87 -5.56 -4.20
C LYS A 57 4.28 -6.01 -4.57
N LEU A 58 4.92 -6.63 -3.60
CA LEU A 58 6.25 -7.20 -3.79
C LEU A 58 6.13 -8.54 -4.51
N THR A 59 7.01 -8.73 -5.48
CA THR A 59 7.12 -10.01 -6.22
C THR A 59 8.55 -10.51 -6.15
N PRO A 60 8.76 -11.83 -6.28
CA PRO A 60 10.12 -12.36 -6.33
C PRO A 60 10.96 -11.65 -7.40
N GLY A 61 12.16 -11.26 -7.01
CA GLY A 61 13.07 -10.51 -7.86
C GLY A 61 13.10 -9.00 -7.58
N ASP A 62 12.11 -8.48 -6.86
CA ASP A 62 12.12 -7.05 -6.50
C ASP A 62 13.26 -6.75 -5.54
N GLU A 63 13.95 -5.65 -5.79
CA GLU A 63 15.02 -5.19 -4.91
C GLU A 63 14.43 -4.30 -3.81
N VAL A 64 14.84 -4.59 -2.56
CA VAL A 64 14.30 -3.92 -1.38
C VAL A 64 15.39 -3.54 -0.39
N ALA A 65 15.09 -2.57 0.44
CA ALA A 65 15.82 -2.30 1.67
C ALA A 65 15.02 -2.93 2.82
N TYR A 66 15.71 -3.56 3.75
CA TYR A 66 15.07 -4.21 4.88
C TYR A 66 15.91 -4.06 6.15
N ALA A 67 15.27 -4.20 7.29
CA ALA A 67 15.94 -4.14 8.59
C ALA A 67 15.70 -5.44 9.35
N MET A 68 16.75 -5.91 10.02
CA MET A 68 16.69 -7.07 10.91
C MET A 68 16.80 -6.59 12.35
N PHE A 69 16.01 -7.19 13.21
CA PHE A 69 16.05 -6.91 14.65
C PHE A 69 16.88 -7.97 15.36
N GLU A 70 17.29 -7.67 16.58
CA GLU A 70 18.16 -8.55 17.35
C GLU A 70 17.54 -9.93 17.60
N ASP A 71 16.20 -10.00 17.66
CA ASP A 71 15.49 -11.24 17.90
C ASP A 71 15.32 -12.11 16.65
N GLY A 72 15.88 -11.69 15.52
CA GLY A 72 15.78 -12.41 14.26
C GLY A 72 14.56 -12.06 13.42
N THR A 73 13.66 -11.22 13.93
CA THR A 73 12.57 -10.68 13.14
C THR A 73 13.05 -9.51 12.30
N GLY A 74 12.22 -9.00 11.41
CA GLY A 74 12.59 -7.87 10.58
C GLY A 74 11.41 -7.33 9.80
N ILE A 75 11.69 -6.29 9.05
CA ILE A 75 10.67 -5.58 8.28
C ILE A 75 11.25 -5.13 6.94
N ILE A 76 10.44 -5.21 5.90
CA ILE A 76 10.78 -4.61 4.61
C ILE A 76 10.52 -3.11 4.73
N LEU A 77 11.52 -2.29 4.42
CA LEU A 77 11.41 -0.85 4.59
C LEU A 77 10.94 -0.14 3.33
N ALA A 78 11.45 -0.55 2.16
CA ALA A 78 11.16 0.13 0.92
C ALA A 78 11.50 -0.74 -0.28
N ARG A 79 10.85 -0.49 -1.40
CA ARG A 79 11.31 -0.98 -2.69
C ARG A 79 12.42 -0.06 -3.18
N MET A 80 13.43 -0.66 -3.83
CA MET A 80 14.54 0.11 -4.41
C MET A 80 14.26 0.47 -5.86
N ASP A 81 13.25 -0.13 -6.43
CA ASP A 81 12.88 0.07 -7.83
C ASP A 81 11.40 0.43 -7.97
N GLY A 82 11.02 0.85 -9.16
CA GLY A 82 9.64 1.16 -9.47
C GLY A 82 9.20 2.52 -8.96
N GLU A 83 7.95 2.81 -9.19
CA GLU A 83 7.30 4.04 -8.77
C GLU A 83 6.02 3.69 -8.01
N TRP A 84 5.70 4.52 -7.02
CA TRP A 84 4.41 4.39 -6.37
C TRP A 84 3.35 5.04 -7.25
N ASP A 85 2.31 4.30 -7.58
CA ASP A 85 1.24 4.84 -8.42
C ASP A 85 0.12 5.51 -7.62
N GLY A 86 0.32 5.68 -6.34
CA GLY A 86 -0.63 6.39 -5.51
C GLY A 86 -1.80 5.56 -5.00
N THR A 87 -1.76 4.24 -5.18
CA THR A 87 -2.86 3.39 -4.71
C THR A 87 -2.76 3.13 -3.21
N VAL A 88 -3.86 3.32 -2.50
CA VAL A 88 -3.99 2.96 -1.09
C VAL A 88 -4.84 1.69 -1.02
N PRO A 89 -4.30 0.58 -0.50
CA PRO A 89 -5.04 -0.69 -0.46
C PRO A 89 -5.94 -0.77 0.76
N GLY A 90 -6.89 0.12 0.88
CA GLY A 90 -7.80 0.14 2.02
C GLY A 90 -8.46 1.49 2.17
N ASP A 91 -9.05 1.71 3.32
CA ASP A 91 -9.77 2.95 3.60
C ASP A 91 -8.81 4.09 3.91
N VAL A 92 -9.21 5.29 3.52
CA VAL A 92 -8.56 6.53 3.93
C VAL A 92 -9.55 7.34 4.73
N LYS A 93 -9.15 7.79 5.92
CA LYS A 93 -9.98 8.60 6.79
C LYS A 93 -9.27 9.90 7.12
N VAL A 94 -9.84 11.00 6.72
CA VAL A 94 -9.36 12.33 7.09
C VAL A 94 -10.23 12.83 8.24
N ILE A 95 -9.65 12.92 9.44
CA ILE A 95 -10.43 13.26 10.64
C ILE A 95 -10.69 14.76 10.73
N LYS A 96 -9.69 15.56 10.39
CA LYS A 96 -9.78 17.01 10.47
C LYS A 96 -8.90 17.62 9.41
N GLY A 97 -9.50 18.12 8.39
CA GLY A 97 -8.77 18.69 7.25
C GLY A 97 -9.52 18.49 5.96
N ASP A 98 -8.92 18.90 4.90
CA ASP A 98 -9.52 18.91 3.57
C ASP A 98 -8.83 17.89 2.65
N VAL A 99 -9.56 17.47 1.63
CA VAL A 99 -9.00 16.77 0.48
C VAL A 99 -9.15 17.67 -0.73
N THR A 100 -8.04 18.02 -1.35
CA THR A 100 -8.03 18.92 -2.51
C THR A 100 -7.51 18.17 -3.74
N VAL A 101 -8.25 18.27 -4.83
CA VAL A 101 -7.80 17.81 -6.14
C VAL A 101 -7.48 19.03 -6.98
N THR A 102 -6.19 19.31 -7.18
CA THR A 102 -5.74 20.52 -7.87
C THR A 102 -5.98 20.44 -9.38
N GLU A 103 -5.62 19.31 -9.96
CA GLU A 103 -5.86 19.02 -11.38
C GLU A 103 -6.31 17.59 -11.49
N GLY A 104 -7.38 17.34 -12.19
CA GLY A 104 -7.91 16.01 -12.36
C GLY A 104 -9.32 15.88 -11.84
N SER A 105 -9.76 14.66 -11.69
CA SER A 105 -11.15 14.34 -11.34
C SER A 105 -11.23 13.37 -10.19
N VAL A 106 -12.40 13.30 -9.56
CA VAL A 106 -12.71 12.24 -8.60
C VAL A 106 -13.65 11.28 -9.30
N SER A 107 -13.27 9.99 -9.34
CA SER A 107 -14.08 8.94 -9.95
C SER A 107 -14.40 7.89 -8.91
N ILE A 108 -15.67 7.53 -8.81
CA ILE A 108 -16.15 6.47 -7.90
C ILE A 108 -16.86 5.42 -8.76
N PRO A 109 -16.10 4.44 -9.34
CA PRO A 109 -16.69 3.45 -10.24
C PRO A 109 -17.73 2.55 -9.60
N ALA A 110 -17.56 2.23 -8.33
CA ALA A 110 -18.47 1.36 -7.60
C ALA A 110 -18.59 1.86 -6.17
N GLY A 111 -19.63 2.58 -5.90
CA GLY A 111 -19.85 3.17 -4.59
C GLY A 111 -20.56 4.50 -4.73
N ASN A 112 -20.43 5.34 -3.72
CA ASN A 112 -21.20 6.56 -3.64
C ASN A 112 -20.41 7.63 -2.90
N ALA A 113 -20.69 8.90 -3.20
CA ALA A 113 -20.22 10.04 -2.43
C ALA A 113 -21.41 10.63 -1.67
N THR A 114 -21.23 10.84 -0.37
CA THR A 114 -22.25 11.50 0.45
C THR A 114 -21.64 12.69 1.17
N ALA A 115 -22.41 13.75 1.30
CA ALA A 115 -22.02 14.93 2.05
C ALA A 115 -23.22 15.36 2.87
N SER A 116 -23.05 15.46 4.19
CA SER A 116 -24.13 15.87 5.11
C SER A 116 -25.41 15.06 4.89
N GLY A 117 -25.28 13.76 4.62
CA GLY A 117 -26.42 12.88 4.41
C GLY A 117 -27.01 12.89 3.00
N ILE A 118 -26.47 13.71 2.10
CA ILE A 118 -26.96 13.78 0.72
C ILE A 118 -26.07 12.89 -0.16
N SER A 119 -26.73 11.97 -0.87
CA SER A 119 -26.04 11.02 -1.77
C SER A 119 -25.88 11.65 -3.15
N LEU A 120 -24.68 11.57 -3.72
CA LEU A 120 -24.43 12.08 -5.05
C LEU A 120 -25.19 11.28 -6.12
N THR A 121 -25.34 9.98 -5.90
CA THR A 121 -25.98 9.10 -6.89
C THR A 121 -27.51 9.12 -6.85
N SER A 122 -28.10 9.57 -5.75
CA SER A 122 -29.55 9.51 -5.57
C SER A 122 -30.22 10.84 -5.25
N HIS A 123 -29.45 11.93 -5.13
CA HIS A 123 -30.07 13.21 -4.87
C HIS A 123 -30.77 13.76 -6.11
N THR A 124 -31.79 14.58 -5.89
CA THR A 124 -32.53 15.25 -6.93
C THR A 124 -32.59 16.76 -6.64
N HIS A 125 -32.99 17.51 -7.64
CA HIS A 125 -33.11 18.96 -7.51
C HIS A 125 -34.56 19.38 -7.76
N ALA A 126 -35.10 20.22 -6.88
CA ALA A 126 -36.41 20.84 -7.09
C ALA A 126 -36.24 22.09 -7.96
N GLY A 127 -36.96 22.14 -9.09
CA GLY A 127 -36.90 23.25 -10.01
C GLY A 127 -38.26 23.97 -10.08
N VAL A 128 -38.29 25.04 -10.88
CA VAL A 128 -39.50 25.82 -11.06
C VAL A 128 -40.63 25.01 -11.68
N HIS A 129 -40.27 24.01 -12.49
CA HIS A 129 -41.25 23.19 -13.21
C HIS A 129 -41.28 21.74 -12.66
N GLY A 130 -40.79 21.52 -11.45
CA GLY A 130 -40.71 20.20 -10.83
C GLY A 130 -39.29 19.76 -10.57
N GLU A 131 -39.14 18.52 -10.12
CA GLU A 131 -37.82 17.98 -9.83
C GLU A 131 -37.04 17.66 -11.13
N THR A 132 -35.75 17.93 -11.11
CA THR A 132 -34.85 17.51 -12.17
C THR A 132 -34.32 16.13 -11.87
N SER A 133 -33.81 15.42 -12.91
CA SER A 133 -33.15 14.14 -12.71
C SER A 133 -31.87 14.36 -11.91
N GLY A 134 -31.42 13.27 -11.28
CA GLY A 134 -30.14 13.31 -10.56
C GLY A 134 -28.95 13.53 -11.49
N PRO A 135 -27.75 13.64 -10.93
CA PRO A 135 -26.56 13.86 -11.74
C PRO A 135 -26.28 12.68 -12.66
N HIS A 136 -25.74 12.97 -13.79
CA HIS A 136 -25.38 11.99 -14.82
C HIS A 136 -23.90 11.70 -14.84
#